data_f866eb414e39b28928fd072a3bdd7542
#
_entry.id   f866eb414e39b28928fd072a3bdd7542
#
_cell.length_a   1.000
_cell.length_b   1.000
_cell.length_c   1.000
_cell.angle_alpha   90.00
_cell.angle_beta   90.00
_cell.angle_gamma   90.00
#
_symmetry.space_group_name_H-M   'P 1'
#
loop_
_entity.id
_entity.type
_entity.pdbx_description
1 polymer ?
#
loop_
_entity_poly.entity_id
_entity_poly.type
_entity_poly.pdbx_seq_one_letter_code
_entity_poly.pdbx_strand_id
1 'polypeptide(L)'
;MNKEAGLKSIYELRNYKFVIESYQRGYRWDSKQVTELLEDLLEFQKTGNNLYCLQPIIVRKVDENKYELIDGQQRLTTIYILLKFLKQEEYLYGIEYKRPNSKEFLENIESEENINNLDFYFMKNAYTTIKKWFHVVSENEQTGNLKGRFISLLLENDKNVRFIWYEVKDKNISSEEIFTRINVGKIPLNDAELIKAKLLYDVKSERKEEKYLKQIEIGNEWDRIEKDLQNDSFWRFL
;
A
#
# COMPACT_ATOMS: atom_id res chain seq x y z
N MET A 1 11.81 -18.35 16.68
CA MET A 1 11.31 -17.54 15.53
C MET A 1 12.52 -17.14 14.67
N ASN A 2 12.76 -17.83 13.56
CA ASN A 2 13.81 -17.43 12.61
C ASN A 2 13.32 -16.20 11.83
N LYS A 3 13.93 -15.04 12.09
CA LYS A 3 13.58 -13.76 11.50
C LYS A 3 14.74 -13.34 10.61
N GLU A 4 14.47 -13.01 9.37
CA GLU A 4 15.43 -12.32 8.53
C GLU A 4 14.95 -10.87 8.40
N ALA A 5 15.60 -9.99 9.13
CA ALA A 5 15.39 -8.55 9.02
C ALA A 5 16.53 -7.96 8.21
N GLY A 6 16.22 -7.08 7.29
CA GLY A 6 17.21 -6.40 6.45
C GLY A 6 16.65 -5.10 5.90
N LEU A 7 17.45 -4.42 5.11
CA LEU A 7 17.04 -3.24 4.37
C LEU A 7 16.97 -3.60 2.89
N LYS A 8 15.88 -3.17 2.23
CA LYS A 8 15.72 -3.30 0.78
C LYS A 8 15.43 -1.96 0.15
N SER A 9 16.23 -1.59 -0.84
CA SER A 9 15.99 -0.39 -1.64
C SER A 9 14.75 -0.56 -2.52
N ILE A 10 14.16 0.54 -2.94
CA ILE A 10 13.04 0.52 -3.90
C ILE A 10 13.49 -0.13 -5.21
N TYR A 11 14.74 0.12 -5.65
CA TYR A 11 15.33 -0.52 -6.82
C TYR A 11 15.34 -2.05 -6.73
N GLU A 12 15.68 -2.63 -5.56
CA GLU A 12 15.68 -4.09 -5.37
C GLU A 12 14.28 -4.69 -5.46
N LEU A 13 13.23 -3.93 -5.10
CA LEU A 13 11.86 -4.44 -5.10
C LEU A 13 11.31 -4.69 -6.51
N ARG A 14 11.88 -4.13 -7.58
CA ARG A 14 11.39 -4.27 -8.96
C ARG A 14 11.21 -5.71 -9.44
N ASN A 15 11.96 -6.64 -8.86
CA ASN A 15 11.90 -8.05 -9.21
C ASN A 15 10.86 -8.84 -8.40
N TYR A 16 10.19 -8.19 -7.44
CA TYR A 16 9.27 -8.85 -6.53
C TYR A 16 7.81 -8.59 -6.92
N LYS A 17 6.98 -9.55 -6.58
CA LYS A 17 5.52 -9.45 -6.69
C LYS A 17 4.91 -9.58 -5.29
N PHE A 18 4.17 -8.57 -4.89
CA PHE A 18 3.47 -8.51 -3.61
C PHE A 18 1.99 -8.81 -3.80
N VAL A 19 1.47 -9.70 -2.98
CA VAL A 19 0.05 -10.06 -2.93
C VAL A 19 -0.52 -9.54 -1.62
N ILE A 20 -1.60 -8.79 -1.72
CA ILE A 20 -2.36 -8.24 -0.58
C ILE A 20 -3.66 -9.01 -0.51
N GLU A 21 -3.81 -9.80 0.54
CA GLU A 21 -4.94 -10.69 0.71
C GLU A 21 -6.22 -9.95 1.08
N SER A 22 -7.36 -10.60 0.85
CA SER A 22 -8.69 -9.99 1.02
C SER A 22 -9.05 -9.65 2.47
N TYR A 23 -8.41 -10.31 3.46
CA TYR A 23 -8.63 -9.99 4.87
C TYR A 23 -8.05 -8.63 5.30
N GLN A 24 -7.13 -8.08 4.51
CA GLN A 24 -6.57 -6.76 4.77
C GLN A 24 -7.51 -5.68 4.22
N ARG A 25 -7.47 -4.49 4.83
CA ARG A 25 -8.15 -3.33 4.27
C ARG A 25 -7.54 -2.95 2.91
N GLY A 26 -8.31 -2.31 2.06
CA GLY A 26 -7.80 -1.73 0.84
C GLY A 26 -6.90 -0.51 1.06
N TYR A 27 -6.53 0.16 0.01
CA TYR A 27 -5.77 1.40 0.11
C TYR A 27 -6.64 2.52 0.70
N ARG A 28 -6.13 3.22 1.73
CA ARG A 28 -6.89 4.22 2.52
C ARG A 28 -6.12 5.50 2.85
N TRP A 29 -4.87 5.63 2.44
CA TRP A 29 -4.17 6.89 2.65
C TRP A 29 -4.86 8.02 1.90
N ASP A 30 -5.11 9.11 2.62
CA ASP A 30 -5.64 10.34 2.05
C ASP A 30 -4.50 11.31 1.64
N SER A 31 -4.87 12.51 1.24
CA SER A 31 -3.91 13.53 0.81
C SER A 31 -2.91 13.92 1.89
N LYS A 32 -3.29 13.82 3.17
CA LYS A 32 -2.41 14.19 4.30
C LYS A 32 -1.23 13.23 4.39
N GLN A 33 -1.48 11.92 4.52
CA GLN A 33 -0.40 10.93 4.65
C GLN A 33 0.49 10.87 3.39
N VAL A 34 -0.10 11.06 2.20
CA VAL A 34 0.67 11.13 0.95
C VAL A 34 1.58 12.34 0.94
N THR A 35 1.08 13.52 1.35
CA THR A 35 1.88 14.75 1.42
C THR A 35 2.99 14.62 2.45
N GLU A 36 2.70 14.12 3.65
CA GLU A 36 3.69 13.88 4.71
C GLU A 36 4.85 13.00 4.20
N LEU A 37 4.55 11.91 3.48
CA LEU A 37 5.60 11.07 2.89
C LEU A 37 6.46 11.84 1.87
N LEU A 38 5.85 12.66 1.02
CA LEU A 38 6.59 13.44 0.02
C LEU A 38 7.46 14.52 0.66
N GLU A 39 6.97 15.16 1.72
CA GLU A 39 7.71 16.15 2.49
C GLU A 39 8.90 15.54 3.23
N ASP A 40 8.71 14.38 3.87
CA ASP A 40 9.78 13.62 4.51
C ASP A 40 10.89 13.26 3.51
N LEU A 41 10.52 12.80 2.32
CA LEU A 41 11.48 12.48 1.26
C LEU A 41 12.21 13.72 0.74
N LEU A 42 11.51 14.85 0.62
CA LEU A 42 12.12 16.13 0.20
C LEU A 42 13.08 16.65 1.27
N GLU A 43 12.69 16.59 2.54
CA GLU A 43 13.55 17.00 3.66
C GLU A 43 14.80 16.12 3.73
N PHE A 44 14.63 14.79 3.64
CA PHE A 44 15.76 13.87 3.60
C PHE A 44 16.75 14.21 2.46
N GLN A 45 16.23 14.53 1.28
CA GLN A 45 17.08 14.94 0.16
C GLN A 45 17.94 16.17 0.50
N LYS A 46 17.38 17.12 1.27
CA LYS A 46 18.08 18.36 1.66
C LYS A 46 19.14 18.14 2.75
N THR A 47 18.99 17.12 3.60
CA THR A 47 19.88 16.87 4.72
C THR A 47 21.22 16.27 4.33
N GLY A 48 21.36 15.75 3.12
CA GLY A 48 22.60 15.10 2.66
C GLY A 48 22.92 13.77 3.36
N ASN A 49 22.01 13.24 4.16
CA ASN A 49 22.14 11.93 4.78
C ASN A 49 22.13 10.81 3.72
N ASN A 50 22.80 9.70 4.02
CA ASN A 50 22.98 8.61 3.07
C ASN A 50 21.87 7.55 3.12
N LEU A 51 21.00 7.57 4.14
CA LEU A 51 19.98 6.53 4.35
C LEU A 51 18.71 7.12 4.96
N TYR A 52 17.58 6.87 4.30
CA TYR A 52 16.23 7.08 4.83
C TYR A 52 15.52 5.74 4.94
N CYS A 53 15.11 5.38 6.13
CA CYS A 53 14.37 4.15 6.38
C CYS A 53 12.87 4.43 6.37
N LEU A 54 12.19 3.93 5.35
CA LEU A 54 10.73 3.76 5.40
C LEU A 54 10.39 2.77 6.51
N GLN A 55 9.22 2.97 7.13
CA GLN A 55 8.73 2.05 8.14
C GLN A 55 8.69 0.60 7.62
N PRO A 56 8.68 -0.42 8.50
CA PRO A 56 8.75 -1.82 8.10
C PRO A 56 7.66 -2.25 7.12
N ILE A 57 8.04 -3.13 6.20
CA ILE A 57 7.11 -4.01 5.49
C ILE A 57 7.32 -5.43 6.01
N ILE A 58 6.22 -6.11 6.24
CA ILE A 58 6.22 -7.48 6.77
C ILE A 58 5.66 -8.38 5.70
N VAL A 59 6.45 -9.37 5.33
CA VAL A 59 6.14 -10.25 4.21
C VAL A 59 6.31 -11.71 4.57
N ARG A 60 5.61 -12.57 3.84
CA ARG A 60 5.83 -14.01 3.83
C ARG A 60 6.13 -14.46 2.41
N LYS A 61 7.20 -15.21 2.24
CA LYS A 61 7.55 -15.76 0.93
C LYS A 61 6.54 -16.83 0.52
N VAL A 62 5.96 -16.68 -0.68
CA VAL A 62 5.01 -17.62 -1.28
C VAL A 62 5.68 -18.44 -2.37
N ASP A 63 6.55 -17.75 -3.19
CA ASP A 63 7.28 -18.36 -4.28
C ASP A 63 8.61 -17.60 -4.48
N GLU A 64 9.42 -17.94 -5.48
CA GLU A 64 10.77 -17.42 -5.65
C GLU A 64 10.86 -15.90 -5.54
N ASN A 65 10.00 -15.16 -6.24
CA ASN A 65 9.92 -13.70 -6.22
C ASN A 65 8.54 -13.19 -5.82
N LYS A 66 7.71 -14.05 -5.22
CA LYS A 66 6.34 -13.71 -4.83
C LYS A 66 6.19 -13.74 -3.32
N TYR A 67 5.68 -12.65 -2.78
CA TYR A 67 5.50 -12.45 -1.35
C TYR A 67 4.06 -12.05 -1.03
N GLU A 68 3.51 -12.65 0.00
CA GLU A 68 2.32 -12.15 0.66
C GLU A 68 2.75 -10.96 1.53
N LEU A 69 2.15 -9.79 1.32
CA LEU A 69 2.41 -8.59 2.10
C LEU A 69 1.47 -8.56 3.31
N ILE A 70 2.01 -8.77 4.51
CA ILE A 70 1.22 -8.82 5.74
C ILE A 70 1.01 -7.42 6.32
N ASP A 71 2.02 -6.55 6.27
CA ASP A 71 1.91 -5.15 6.71
C ASP A 71 2.76 -4.23 5.83
N GLY A 72 2.39 -2.94 5.77
CA GLY A 72 3.07 -1.91 4.99
C GLY A 72 2.45 -1.62 3.62
N GLN A 73 1.27 -2.18 3.34
CA GLN A 73 0.59 -2.04 2.05
C GLN A 73 0.34 -0.59 1.63
N GLN A 74 0.00 0.30 2.55
CA GLN A 74 -0.28 1.71 2.25
C GLN A 74 0.96 2.39 1.67
N ARG A 75 2.11 2.26 2.34
CA ARG A 75 3.37 2.85 1.90
C ARG A 75 3.86 2.25 0.58
N LEU A 76 3.80 0.91 0.48
CA LEU A 76 4.22 0.23 -0.73
C LEU A 76 3.38 0.69 -1.93
N THR A 77 2.05 0.78 -1.78
CA THR A 77 1.17 1.27 -2.84
C THR A 77 1.44 2.74 -3.18
N THR A 78 1.69 3.59 -2.18
CA THR A 78 1.99 5.01 -2.45
C THR A 78 3.30 5.18 -3.21
N ILE A 79 4.35 4.43 -2.87
CA ILE A 79 5.62 4.44 -3.62
C ILE A 79 5.40 3.92 -5.06
N TYR A 80 4.58 2.88 -5.25
CA TYR A 80 4.21 2.40 -6.59
C TYR A 80 3.53 3.52 -7.42
N ILE A 81 2.55 4.22 -6.84
CA ILE A 81 1.85 5.33 -7.49
C ILE A 81 2.82 6.48 -7.80
N LEU A 82 3.76 6.77 -6.89
CA LEU A 82 4.80 7.76 -7.11
C LEU A 82 5.71 7.40 -8.29
N LEU A 83 6.15 6.15 -8.40
CA LEU A 83 6.94 5.67 -9.53
C LEU A 83 6.16 5.76 -10.86
N LYS A 84 4.86 5.45 -10.85
CA LYS A 84 3.96 5.63 -12.00
C LYS A 84 3.91 7.10 -12.43
N PHE A 85 3.72 8.02 -11.48
CA PHE A 85 3.73 9.47 -11.76
C PHE A 85 5.07 9.95 -12.32
N LEU A 86 6.18 9.41 -11.82
CA LEU A 86 7.52 9.74 -12.30
C LEU A 86 7.88 9.03 -13.62
N LYS A 87 6.99 8.22 -14.19
CA LYS A 87 7.19 7.45 -15.43
C LYS A 87 8.36 6.46 -15.36
N GLN A 88 8.53 5.81 -14.23
CA GLN A 88 9.61 4.85 -13.97
C GLN A 88 9.08 3.41 -14.07
N GLU A 89 8.49 3.05 -15.21
CA GLU A 89 7.80 1.78 -15.45
C GLU A 89 8.72 0.55 -15.27
N GLU A 90 9.99 0.65 -15.65
CA GLU A 90 10.98 -0.43 -15.56
C GLU A 90 11.39 -0.76 -14.12
N TYR A 91 11.11 0.13 -13.17
CA TYR A 91 11.42 -0.04 -11.75
C TYR A 91 10.21 -0.42 -10.91
N LEU A 92 9.05 -0.63 -11.54
CA LEU A 92 7.86 -1.07 -10.84
C LEU A 92 8.00 -2.51 -10.38
N TYR A 93 7.61 -2.75 -9.15
CA TYR A 93 7.38 -4.09 -8.62
C TYR A 93 5.93 -4.52 -8.86
N GLY A 94 5.67 -5.82 -8.86
CA GLY A 94 4.30 -6.32 -8.95
C GLY A 94 3.54 -6.04 -7.65
N ILE A 95 2.34 -5.46 -7.76
CA ILE A 95 1.41 -5.32 -6.63
C ILE A 95 0.03 -5.84 -7.06
N GLU A 96 -0.52 -6.76 -6.29
CA GLU A 96 -1.78 -7.42 -6.59
C GLU A 96 -2.65 -7.46 -5.33
N TYR A 97 -3.69 -6.65 -5.29
CA TYR A 97 -4.75 -6.81 -4.31
C TYR A 97 -5.65 -7.97 -4.74
N LYS A 98 -6.02 -8.84 -3.80
CA LYS A 98 -7.03 -9.89 -4.05
C LYS A 98 -8.44 -9.29 -4.06
N ARG A 99 -8.62 -8.30 -4.93
CA ARG A 99 -9.84 -7.54 -5.18
C ARG A 99 -10.01 -7.34 -6.68
N PRO A 100 -11.23 -7.41 -7.21
CA PRO A 100 -11.47 -7.26 -8.65
C PRO A 100 -10.88 -5.97 -9.20
N ASN A 101 -10.25 -6.06 -10.38
CA ASN A 101 -9.78 -4.94 -11.20
C ASN A 101 -8.72 -4.02 -10.56
N SER A 102 -8.23 -4.32 -9.34
CA SER A 102 -7.28 -3.44 -8.64
C SER A 102 -5.94 -3.33 -9.36
N LYS A 103 -5.47 -4.42 -9.99
CA LYS A 103 -4.24 -4.43 -10.76
C LYS A 103 -4.37 -3.55 -12.00
N GLU A 104 -5.42 -3.74 -12.79
CA GLU A 104 -5.70 -2.97 -14.00
C GLU A 104 -5.85 -1.47 -13.69
N PHE A 105 -6.54 -1.16 -12.58
CA PHE A 105 -6.69 0.21 -12.11
C PHE A 105 -5.33 0.86 -11.79
N LEU A 106 -4.45 0.18 -11.04
CA LEU A 106 -3.12 0.69 -10.71
C LEU A 106 -2.23 0.85 -11.94
N GLU A 107 -2.31 -0.08 -12.89
CA GLU A 107 -1.56 -0.02 -14.15
C GLU A 107 -1.98 1.19 -15.00
N ASN A 108 -3.26 1.56 -14.97
CA ASN A 108 -3.84 2.66 -15.76
C ASN A 108 -4.21 3.89 -14.92
N ILE A 109 -3.68 4.03 -13.70
CA ILE A 109 -4.11 5.05 -12.72
C ILE A 109 -4.09 6.49 -13.25
N GLU A 110 -3.24 6.79 -14.21
CA GLU A 110 -3.14 8.13 -14.80
C GLU A 110 -4.39 8.51 -15.61
N SER A 111 -4.85 7.59 -16.47
CA SER A 111 -5.97 7.80 -17.39
C SER A 111 -7.30 7.27 -16.86
N GLU A 112 -7.28 6.44 -15.79
CA GLU A 112 -8.48 5.80 -15.28
C GLU A 112 -9.40 6.80 -14.60
N GLU A 113 -10.64 6.87 -15.06
CA GLU A 113 -11.71 7.73 -14.55
C GLU A 113 -12.82 6.96 -13.83
N ASN A 114 -12.83 5.62 -13.99
CA ASN A 114 -13.85 4.77 -13.40
C ASN A 114 -13.56 4.49 -11.92
N ILE A 115 -14.03 5.38 -11.07
CA ILE A 115 -13.89 5.30 -9.61
C ILE A 115 -15.17 4.66 -9.05
N ASN A 116 -15.27 3.34 -9.18
CA ASN A 116 -16.46 2.59 -8.79
C ASN A 116 -16.39 1.99 -7.38
N ASN A 117 -15.26 2.07 -6.72
CA ASN A 117 -15.09 1.61 -5.34
C ASN A 117 -14.15 2.53 -4.55
N LEU A 118 -14.15 2.33 -3.23
CA LEU A 118 -13.43 3.16 -2.27
C LEU A 118 -11.91 3.06 -2.44
N ASP A 119 -11.36 1.88 -2.76
CA ASP A 119 -9.93 1.68 -2.98
C ASP A 119 -9.44 2.52 -4.16
N PHE A 120 -10.19 2.51 -5.25
CA PHE A 120 -9.88 3.28 -6.47
C PHE A 120 -9.97 4.79 -6.21
N TYR A 121 -10.94 5.22 -5.40
CA TYR A 121 -11.03 6.61 -4.97
C TYR A 121 -9.75 7.06 -4.25
N PHE A 122 -9.31 6.32 -3.24
CA PHE A 122 -8.11 6.68 -2.49
C PHE A 122 -6.83 6.57 -3.33
N MET A 123 -6.69 5.54 -4.17
CA MET A 123 -5.55 5.40 -5.09
C MET A 123 -5.49 6.58 -6.07
N LYS A 124 -6.62 6.96 -6.68
CA LYS A 124 -6.68 8.12 -7.59
C LYS A 124 -6.42 9.42 -6.88
N ASN A 125 -6.94 9.58 -5.65
CA ASN A 125 -6.66 10.74 -4.81
C ASN A 125 -5.16 10.85 -4.49
N ALA A 126 -4.50 9.74 -4.17
CA ALA A 126 -3.06 9.71 -3.95
C ALA A 126 -2.29 10.16 -5.20
N TYR A 127 -2.63 9.64 -6.40
CA TYR A 127 -2.02 10.07 -7.66
C TYR A 127 -2.22 11.57 -7.90
N THR A 128 -3.44 12.08 -7.69
CA THR A 128 -3.78 13.49 -7.87
C THR A 128 -3.03 14.38 -6.86
N THR A 129 -2.91 13.92 -5.62
CA THR A 129 -2.16 14.62 -4.56
C THR A 129 -0.69 14.70 -4.91
N ILE A 130 -0.06 13.62 -5.35
CA ILE A 130 1.32 13.60 -5.82
C ILE A 130 1.50 14.62 -6.96
N LYS A 131 0.63 14.59 -7.97
CA LYS A 131 0.68 15.48 -9.12
C LYS A 131 0.59 16.96 -8.70
N LYS A 132 -0.36 17.29 -7.82
CA LYS A 132 -0.54 18.66 -7.29
C LYS A 132 0.66 19.11 -6.47
N TRP A 133 1.16 18.25 -5.58
CA TRP A 133 2.30 18.54 -4.73
C TRP A 133 3.56 18.85 -5.56
N PHE A 134 3.88 18.01 -6.55
CA PHE A 134 5.01 18.27 -7.45
C PHE A 134 4.87 19.58 -8.23
N HIS A 135 3.66 19.94 -8.63
CA HIS A 135 3.41 21.21 -9.32
C HIS A 135 3.71 22.38 -8.40
N VAL A 136 3.09 22.42 -7.21
CA VAL A 136 3.25 23.51 -6.23
C VAL A 136 4.70 23.66 -5.79
N VAL A 137 5.39 22.56 -5.46
CA VAL A 137 6.79 22.61 -5.00
C VAL A 137 7.72 23.05 -6.12
N SER A 138 7.49 22.60 -7.38
CA SER A 138 8.30 22.99 -8.53
C SER A 138 8.16 24.49 -8.86
N GLU A 139 7.01 25.10 -8.62
CA GLU A 139 6.81 26.53 -8.80
C GLU A 139 7.52 27.37 -7.73
N ASN A 140 7.61 26.85 -6.52
CA ASN A 140 8.22 27.54 -5.38
C ASN A 140 9.74 27.34 -5.28
N GLU A 141 10.27 26.26 -5.84
CA GLU A 141 11.71 25.97 -5.83
C GLU A 141 12.38 26.53 -7.09
N GLN A 142 13.34 27.45 -6.91
CA GLN A 142 14.16 27.99 -8.01
C GLN A 142 15.15 26.98 -8.59
N THR A 143 15.31 25.82 -7.94
CA THR A 143 16.21 24.74 -8.37
C THR A 143 15.43 23.73 -9.23
N GLY A 144 15.55 23.83 -10.53
CA GLY A 144 14.85 22.99 -11.50
C GLY A 144 15.04 21.47 -11.33
N ASN A 145 14.12 20.69 -11.95
CA ASN A 145 14.13 19.23 -12.03
C ASN A 145 13.85 18.46 -10.72
N LEU A 146 12.82 18.89 -9.98
CA LEU A 146 12.36 18.17 -8.78
C LEU A 146 12.09 16.66 -9.06
N LYS A 147 11.49 16.33 -10.20
CA LYS A 147 11.24 14.93 -10.57
C LYS A 147 12.52 14.12 -10.71
N GLY A 148 13.54 14.65 -11.38
CA GLY A 148 14.83 13.99 -11.52
C GLY A 148 15.52 13.76 -10.18
N ARG A 149 15.41 14.71 -9.25
CA ARG A 149 15.93 14.57 -7.90
C ARG A 149 15.23 13.45 -7.12
N PHE A 150 13.91 13.32 -7.27
CA PHE A 150 13.15 12.22 -6.65
C PHE A 150 13.48 10.87 -7.29
N ILE A 151 13.66 10.81 -8.60
CA ILE A 151 14.08 9.58 -9.29
C ILE A 151 15.45 9.12 -8.77
N SER A 152 16.43 10.03 -8.70
CA SER A 152 17.74 9.75 -8.14
C SER A 152 17.63 9.27 -6.68
N LEU A 153 16.87 9.97 -5.85
CA LEU A 153 16.64 9.64 -4.44
C LEU A 153 16.07 8.23 -4.24
N LEU A 154 15.12 7.82 -5.08
CA LEU A 154 14.41 6.56 -4.93
C LEU A 154 15.15 5.37 -5.56
N LEU A 155 15.90 5.59 -6.67
CA LEU A 155 16.37 4.51 -7.52
C LEU A 155 17.90 4.38 -7.59
N GLU A 156 18.67 5.42 -7.26
CA GLU A 156 20.12 5.32 -7.23
C GLU A 156 20.62 4.62 -5.96
N ASN A 157 21.63 3.76 -6.15
CA ASN A 157 22.12 2.87 -5.07
C ASN A 157 22.78 3.59 -3.88
N ASP A 158 23.29 4.81 -4.07
CA ASP A 158 24.08 5.53 -3.07
C ASP A 158 23.24 6.47 -2.18
N LYS A 159 22.02 6.82 -2.62
CA LYS A 159 21.11 7.67 -1.87
C LYS A 159 19.82 6.88 -1.59
N ASN A 160 19.77 6.30 -0.42
CA ASN A 160 18.96 5.13 -0.22
C ASN A 160 17.71 5.41 0.58
N VAL A 161 16.60 5.53 -0.10
CA VAL A 161 15.29 5.26 0.51
C VAL A 161 15.10 3.75 0.55
N ARG A 162 15.00 3.18 1.75
CA ARG A 162 14.89 1.74 1.94
C ARG A 162 13.72 1.39 2.84
N PHE A 163 13.08 0.27 2.53
CA PHE A 163 12.17 -0.39 3.45
C PHE A 163 12.94 -1.23 4.47
N ILE A 164 12.50 -1.19 5.71
CA ILE A 164 12.88 -2.21 6.68
C ILE A 164 12.14 -3.48 6.30
N TRP A 165 12.87 -4.47 5.79
CA TRP A 165 12.34 -5.74 5.33
C TRP A 165 12.25 -6.72 6.48
N TYR A 166 11.09 -7.30 6.69
CA TYR A 166 10.86 -8.31 7.69
C TYR A 166 10.17 -9.52 7.08
N GLU A 167 10.90 -10.62 6.90
CA GLU A 167 10.36 -11.86 6.36
C GLU A 167 9.96 -12.83 7.48
N VAL A 168 8.70 -13.25 7.47
CA VAL A 168 8.17 -14.25 8.40
C VAL A 168 8.41 -15.64 7.82
N LYS A 169 9.29 -16.42 8.47
CA LYS A 169 9.62 -17.81 8.07
C LYS A 169 8.80 -18.87 8.82
N ASP A 170 8.13 -18.50 9.91
CA ASP A 170 7.33 -19.42 10.69
C ASP A 170 6.04 -19.78 9.94
N LYS A 171 5.93 -21.07 9.57
CA LYS A 171 4.77 -21.61 8.83
C LYS A 171 3.62 -22.04 9.75
N ASN A 172 3.85 -22.10 11.08
CA ASN A 172 2.83 -22.56 12.03
C ASN A 172 1.84 -21.45 12.41
N ILE A 173 2.18 -20.19 12.16
CA ILE A 173 1.34 -19.04 12.45
C ILE A 173 0.74 -18.53 11.13
N SER A 174 -0.58 -18.35 11.08
CA SER A 174 -1.22 -17.81 9.87
C SER A 174 -0.87 -16.34 9.63
N SER A 175 -0.98 -15.87 8.38
CA SER A 175 -0.71 -14.47 8.06
C SER A 175 -1.73 -13.55 8.70
N GLU A 176 -3.00 -13.96 8.81
CA GLU A 176 -4.06 -13.24 9.49
C GLU A 176 -3.75 -13.04 10.98
N GLU A 177 -3.23 -14.08 11.63
CA GLU A 177 -2.85 -14.01 13.04
C GLU A 177 -1.68 -13.05 13.25
N ILE A 178 -0.69 -13.05 12.37
CA ILE A 178 0.43 -12.12 12.41
C ILE A 178 -0.07 -10.69 12.18
N PHE A 179 -0.92 -10.49 11.16
CA PHE A 179 -1.53 -9.20 10.86
C PHE A 179 -2.28 -8.64 12.08
N THR A 180 -3.10 -9.46 12.72
CA THR A 180 -3.84 -9.08 13.93
C THR A 180 -2.91 -8.69 15.06
N ARG A 181 -1.88 -9.50 15.36
CA ARG A 181 -0.91 -9.24 16.44
C ARG A 181 -0.10 -7.94 16.22
N ILE A 182 0.25 -7.64 14.97
CA ILE A 182 1.02 -6.43 14.65
C ILE A 182 0.15 -5.18 14.79
N ASN A 183 -1.13 -5.28 14.49
CA ASN A 183 -2.05 -4.14 14.55
C ASN A 183 -2.63 -3.89 15.95
N VAL A 184 -2.56 -4.84 16.87
CA VAL A 184 -3.00 -4.68 18.29
C VAL A 184 -2.26 -3.54 19.04
N GLY A 185 -1.13 -3.05 18.55
CA GLY A 185 -0.39 -1.94 19.20
C GLY A 185 -0.32 -0.66 18.36
N LYS A 186 -0.90 -0.66 17.16
CA LYS A 186 -1.01 0.53 16.30
C LYS A 186 -2.34 1.25 16.60
N ILE A 187 -2.55 2.41 15.98
CA ILE A 187 -3.85 3.11 16.01
C ILE A 187 -4.93 2.06 15.80
N PRO A 188 -5.84 1.87 16.77
CA PRO A 188 -6.79 0.77 16.70
C PRO A 188 -7.50 0.80 15.33
N LEU A 189 -7.55 -0.36 14.70
CA LEU A 189 -8.52 -0.58 13.63
C LEU A 189 -9.83 -0.07 14.20
N ASN A 190 -10.57 0.75 13.48
CA ASN A 190 -11.88 1.14 13.97
C ASN A 190 -12.72 -0.13 14.17
N ASP A 191 -13.73 -0.07 15.02
CA ASP A 191 -14.52 -1.24 15.39
C ASP A 191 -15.07 -1.96 14.15
N ALA A 192 -15.35 -1.23 13.07
CA ALA A 192 -15.79 -1.77 11.79
C ALA A 192 -14.72 -2.64 11.10
N GLU A 193 -13.47 -2.20 11.12
CA GLU A 193 -12.34 -2.98 10.55
C GLU A 193 -12.04 -4.25 11.37
N LEU A 194 -12.20 -4.17 12.70
CA LEU A 194 -12.08 -5.34 13.58
C LEU A 194 -13.19 -6.36 13.34
N ILE A 195 -14.43 -5.88 13.16
CA ILE A 195 -15.58 -6.73 12.84
C ILE A 195 -15.38 -7.38 11.47
N LYS A 196 -14.94 -6.63 10.46
CA LYS A 196 -14.61 -7.16 9.13
C LYS A 196 -13.58 -8.28 9.21
N ALA A 197 -12.46 -8.04 9.89
CA ALA A 197 -11.40 -9.03 10.06
C ALA A 197 -11.91 -10.30 10.75
N LYS A 198 -12.75 -10.16 11.78
CA LYS A 198 -13.36 -11.26 12.50
C LYS A 198 -14.35 -12.04 11.64
N LEU A 199 -15.22 -11.37 10.89
CA LEU A 199 -16.15 -12.02 9.96
C LEU A 199 -15.42 -12.86 8.92
N LEU A 200 -14.33 -12.33 8.35
CA LEU A 200 -13.52 -13.05 7.37
C LEU A 200 -12.76 -14.23 8.00
N TYR A 201 -12.31 -14.09 9.24
CA TYR A 201 -11.64 -15.16 10.00
C TYR A 201 -12.60 -16.32 10.34
N ASP A 202 -13.82 -15.99 10.78
CA ASP A 202 -14.81 -16.97 11.26
C ASP A 202 -15.49 -17.75 10.12
N VAL A 203 -15.16 -17.49 8.85
CA VAL A 203 -15.67 -18.26 7.71
C VAL A 203 -15.20 -19.71 7.82
N LYS A 204 -16.13 -20.60 8.17
CA LYS A 204 -15.90 -22.05 8.23
C LYS A 204 -16.23 -22.67 6.88
N SER A 205 -15.29 -23.40 6.30
CA SER A 205 -15.52 -24.33 5.20
C SER A 205 -14.47 -25.43 5.27
N GLU A 206 -14.89 -26.67 4.98
CA GLU A 206 -13.98 -27.83 4.90
C GLU A 206 -13.06 -27.76 3.68
N ARG A 207 -13.45 -27.00 2.65
CA ARG A 207 -12.67 -26.78 1.42
C ARG A 207 -12.05 -25.40 1.40
N LYS A 208 -10.71 -25.36 1.21
CA LYS A 208 -9.97 -24.08 1.15
C LYS A 208 -10.49 -23.13 0.07
N GLU A 209 -10.86 -23.66 -1.10
CA GLU A 209 -11.39 -22.87 -2.22
C GLU A 209 -12.73 -22.23 -1.89
N GLU A 210 -13.64 -22.96 -1.25
CA GLU A 210 -14.94 -22.42 -0.82
C GLU A 210 -14.78 -21.36 0.28
N LYS A 211 -13.86 -21.59 1.22
CA LYS A 211 -13.51 -20.60 2.25
C LYS A 211 -13.03 -19.31 1.60
N TYR A 212 -12.14 -19.42 0.64
CA TYR A 212 -11.56 -18.30 -0.08
C TYR A 212 -12.62 -17.49 -0.87
N LEU A 213 -13.49 -18.17 -1.61
CA LEU A 213 -14.58 -17.53 -2.35
C LEU A 213 -15.53 -16.77 -1.42
N LYS A 214 -15.92 -17.39 -0.30
CA LYS A 214 -16.76 -16.72 0.72
C LYS A 214 -16.08 -15.51 1.35
N GLN A 215 -14.76 -15.56 1.58
CA GLN A 215 -14.01 -14.42 2.10
C GLN A 215 -13.99 -13.26 1.10
N ILE A 216 -13.82 -13.54 -0.19
CA ILE A 216 -13.92 -12.52 -1.25
C ILE A 216 -15.32 -11.91 -1.31
N GLU A 217 -16.34 -12.75 -1.26
CA GLU A 217 -17.75 -12.30 -1.30
C GLU A 217 -18.07 -11.37 -0.12
N ILE A 218 -17.74 -11.78 1.10
CA ILE A 218 -17.92 -10.96 2.31
C ILE A 218 -17.10 -9.67 2.22
N GLY A 219 -15.85 -9.73 1.74
CA GLY A 219 -15.01 -8.56 1.56
C GLY A 219 -15.60 -7.54 0.59
N ASN A 220 -16.11 -7.99 -0.55
CA ASN A 220 -16.74 -7.14 -1.55
C ASN A 220 -18.05 -6.51 -1.02
N GLU A 221 -18.87 -7.30 -0.31
CA GLU A 221 -20.09 -6.81 0.28
C GLU A 221 -19.83 -5.78 1.38
N TRP A 222 -18.81 -6.01 2.21
CA TRP A 222 -18.38 -5.04 3.21
C TRP A 222 -17.93 -3.73 2.58
N ASP A 223 -17.12 -3.79 1.53
CA ASP A 223 -16.63 -2.59 0.84
C ASP A 223 -17.78 -1.81 0.19
N ARG A 224 -18.84 -2.51 -0.28
CA ARG A 224 -20.06 -1.89 -0.78
C ARG A 224 -20.82 -1.16 0.32
N ILE A 225 -21.03 -1.81 1.47
CA ILE A 225 -21.70 -1.21 2.64
C ILE A 225 -20.89 0.01 3.14
N GLU A 226 -19.59 -0.10 3.26
CA GLU A 226 -18.72 0.99 3.70
C GLU A 226 -18.81 2.20 2.76
N LYS A 227 -18.89 1.97 1.44
CA LYS A 227 -19.11 3.02 0.44
C LYS A 227 -20.46 3.70 0.59
N ASP A 228 -21.54 2.91 0.79
CA ASP A 228 -22.89 3.43 0.95
C ASP A 228 -23.02 4.25 2.24
N LEU A 229 -22.36 3.84 3.33
CA LEU A 229 -22.33 4.56 4.60
C LEU A 229 -21.50 5.86 4.57
N GLN A 230 -20.57 6.03 3.61
CA GLN A 230 -19.81 7.28 3.44
C GLN A 230 -20.57 8.34 2.64
N ASN A 231 -21.77 8.05 2.16
CA ASN A 231 -22.59 9.02 1.47
C ASN A 231 -23.16 10.03 2.47
N ASP A 232 -22.78 11.32 2.35
CA ASP A 232 -23.24 12.41 3.22
C ASP A 232 -24.77 12.51 3.32
N SER A 233 -25.49 12.03 2.31
CA SER A 233 -26.96 11.99 2.33
C SER A 233 -27.50 10.98 3.36
N PHE A 234 -26.77 9.91 3.68
CA PHE A 234 -27.17 8.93 4.69
C PHE A 234 -27.14 9.53 6.10
N TRP A 235 -26.10 10.31 6.43
CA TRP A 235 -25.91 10.92 7.75
C TRP A 235 -26.81 12.12 8.02
N ARG A 236 -27.46 12.66 6.99
CA ARG A 236 -28.45 13.74 7.16
C ARG A 236 -29.83 13.23 7.65
N PHE A 237 -30.04 11.91 7.71
CA PHE A 237 -31.27 11.29 8.18
C PHE A 237 -31.18 10.74 9.61
N LEU A 238 -30.01 10.73 10.24
CA LEU A 238 -29.76 10.35 11.64
C LEU A 238 -29.47 11.60 12.45
#